data_2d1a741299b27610bd36436c24736352
#
_entry.id   2d1a741299b27610bd36436c24736352
#
_cell.length_a   1.000
_cell.length_b   1.000
_cell.length_c   1.000
_cell.angle_alpha   90.00
_cell.angle_beta   90.00
_cell.angle_gamma   90.00
#
_symmetry.space_group_name_H-M   'P 1'
#
loop_
_entity.id
_entity.type
_entity.pdbx_description
1 polymer ?
#
loop_
_entity_poly.entity_id
_entity_poly.type
_entity_poly.pdbx_seq_one_letter_code
_entity_poly.pdbx_strand_id
1 'polypeptide(L)'
;MIVKGLDHVYYWTRDMDAAVAFYRDVLGLTVSRRDGDNWAEFDAGPVRFAVHAVVEGHPVQPGGGTAVFEVADVDEARRTLEGRGVEFGHSAEIAGYARYATFHDPDGNTIQVIEYASNR
;
A
#
# COMPACT_ATOMS: atom_id res chain seq x y z
N MET A 1 -28.40 -3.73 5.72
CA MET A 1 -27.23 -3.21 4.99
C MET A 1 -27.26 -3.71 3.56
N ILE A 2 -27.19 -2.81 2.58
CA ILE A 2 -27.20 -3.19 1.16
C ILE A 2 -25.93 -3.94 0.79
N VAL A 3 -24.76 -3.44 1.23
CA VAL A 3 -23.47 -4.07 0.94
C VAL A 3 -23.12 -5.07 2.05
N LYS A 4 -22.40 -6.13 1.69
CA LYS A 4 -21.94 -7.12 2.67
C LYS A 4 -20.66 -6.68 3.39
N GLY A 5 -19.91 -5.77 2.80
CA GLY A 5 -18.65 -5.29 3.35
C GLY A 5 -17.71 -4.87 2.22
N LEU A 6 -16.50 -4.47 2.60
CA LEU A 6 -15.47 -4.12 1.64
C LEU A 6 -14.76 -5.39 1.17
N ASP A 7 -14.77 -5.65 -0.15
CA ASP A 7 -14.17 -6.86 -0.71
C ASP A 7 -12.66 -6.70 -0.89
N HIS A 8 -12.25 -5.66 -1.60
CA HIS A 8 -10.84 -5.37 -1.83
C HIS A 8 -10.66 -3.92 -2.25
N VAL A 9 -9.43 -3.45 -2.19
CA VAL A 9 -9.01 -2.18 -2.79
C VAL A 9 -7.88 -2.46 -3.75
N TYR A 10 -7.76 -1.66 -4.83
CA TYR A 10 -6.64 -1.81 -5.74
C TYR A 10 -6.16 -0.47 -6.25
N TYR A 11 -4.89 -0.44 -6.64
CA TYR A 11 -4.26 0.67 -7.32
C TYR A 11 -3.97 0.30 -8.78
N TRP A 12 -3.97 1.28 -9.65
CA TRP A 12 -3.57 1.09 -11.04
C TRP A 12 -2.04 1.09 -11.14
N THR A 13 -1.51 0.28 -12.05
CA THR A 13 -0.08 0.27 -12.36
C THR A 13 0.15 0.28 -13.86
N ARG A 14 1.22 0.95 -14.27
CA ARG A 14 1.68 0.93 -15.65
C ARG A 14 2.71 -0.18 -15.90
N ASP A 15 3.21 -0.81 -14.83
CA ASP A 15 4.24 -1.83 -14.91
C ASP A 15 3.98 -2.85 -13.81
N MET A 16 3.38 -3.97 -14.18
CA MET A 16 3.00 -5.00 -13.20
C MET A 16 4.22 -5.60 -12.50
N ASP A 17 5.31 -5.86 -13.24
CA ASP A 17 6.51 -6.42 -12.62
C ASP A 17 7.09 -5.46 -11.58
N ALA A 18 7.16 -4.18 -11.88
CA ALA A 18 7.65 -3.17 -10.94
C ALA A 18 6.74 -3.05 -9.72
N ALA A 19 5.42 -3.06 -9.93
CA ALA A 19 4.45 -2.99 -8.84
C ALA A 19 4.55 -4.22 -7.93
N VAL A 20 4.59 -5.43 -8.51
CA VAL A 20 4.71 -6.66 -7.73
C VAL A 20 6.01 -6.67 -6.95
N ALA A 21 7.12 -6.30 -7.58
CA ALA A 21 8.41 -6.22 -6.90
C ALA A 21 8.35 -5.24 -5.72
N PHE A 22 7.71 -4.10 -5.90
CA PHE A 22 7.58 -3.11 -4.82
C PHE A 22 6.77 -3.66 -3.64
N TYR A 23 5.56 -4.14 -3.88
CA TYR A 23 4.70 -4.60 -2.78
C TYR A 23 5.22 -5.87 -2.12
N ARG A 24 5.82 -6.77 -2.87
CA ARG A 24 6.38 -8.02 -2.35
C ARG A 24 7.74 -7.82 -1.69
N ASP A 25 8.70 -7.21 -2.40
CA ASP A 25 10.10 -7.19 -1.99
C ASP A 25 10.44 -5.97 -1.12
N VAL A 26 9.83 -4.82 -1.39
CA VAL A 26 10.09 -3.59 -0.62
C VAL A 26 9.15 -3.54 0.58
N LEU A 27 7.83 -3.62 0.35
CA LEU A 27 6.85 -3.51 1.43
C LEU A 27 6.69 -4.82 2.21
N GLY A 28 7.00 -5.96 1.62
CA GLY A 28 7.01 -7.24 2.31
C GLY A 28 5.67 -7.97 2.31
N LEU A 29 4.75 -7.63 1.40
CA LEU A 29 3.49 -8.34 1.29
C LEU A 29 3.68 -9.67 0.55
N THR A 30 2.86 -10.66 0.90
CA THR A 30 2.84 -11.94 0.20
C THR A 30 1.88 -11.85 -0.98
N VAL A 31 2.35 -12.26 -2.17
CA VAL A 31 1.47 -12.39 -3.34
C VAL A 31 0.55 -13.58 -3.12
N SER A 32 -0.76 -13.34 -3.09
CA SER A 32 -1.74 -14.42 -2.95
C SER A 32 -2.26 -14.93 -4.29
N ARG A 33 -2.22 -14.09 -5.32
CA ARG A 33 -2.64 -14.45 -6.67
C ARG A 33 -2.05 -13.49 -7.69
N ARG A 34 -1.67 -14.01 -8.85
CA ARG A 34 -1.23 -13.16 -9.96
C ARG A 34 -1.80 -13.74 -11.27
N ASP A 35 -2.43 -12.88 -12.07
CA ASP A 35 -2.93 -13.21 -13.40
C ASP A 35 -2.07 -12.50 -14.43
N GLY A 36 -0.91 -13.07 -14.75
CA GLY A 36 0.01 -12.50 -15.73
C GLY A 36 0.41 -11.07 -15.40
N ASP A 37 0.26 -10.18 -16.37
CA ASP A 37 0.58 -8.77 -16.21
C ASP A 37 -0.68 -7.92 -15.98
N ASN A 38 -1.84 -8.53 -15.77
CA ASN A 38 -3.12 -7.82 -15.66
C ASN A 38 -3.51 -7.51 -14.22
N TRP A 39 -3.17 -8.40 -13.28
CA TRP A 39 -3.70 -8.34 -11.92
C TRP A 39 -2.79 -9.05 -10.94
N ALA A 40 -2.59 -8.48 -9.76
CA ALA A 40 -1.92 -9.15 -8.65
C ALA A 40 -2.62 -8.82 -7.34
N GLU A 41 -2.85 -9.84 -6.52
CA GLU A 41 -3.43 -9.69 -5.19
C GLU A 41 -2.37 -10.00 -4.14
N PHE A 42 -2.47 -9.29 -3.03
CA PHE A 42 -1.55 -9.41 -1.91
C PHE A 42 -2.33 -9.66 -0.63
N ASP A 43 -1.74 -10.46 0.23
CA ASP A 43 -2.27 -10.71 1.55
C ASP A 43 -1.92 -9.52 2.45
N ALA A 44 -2.94 -8.79 2.86
CA ALA A 44 -2.80 -7.56 3.64
C ALA A 44 -3.70 -7.57 4.88
N GLY A 45 -4.03 -8.78 5.38
CA GLY A 45 -4.92 -8.94 6.53
C GLY A 45 -6.37 -9.16 6.10
N PRO A 46 -7.35 -8.58 6.81
CA PRO A 46 -8.77 -8.89 6.55
C PRO A 46 -9.28 -8.39 5.19
N VAL A 47 -8.67 -7.37 4.64
CA VAL A 47 -9.07 -6.80 3.34
C VAL A 47 -7.98 -7.10 2.32
N ARG A 48 -8.39 -7.62 1.15
CA ARG A 48 -7.44 -7.90 0.07
C ARG A 48 -6.97 -6.58 -0.54
N PHE A 49 -5.69 -6.52 -0.85
CA PHE A 49 -5.07 -5.42 -1.57
C PHE A 49 -4.57 -5.93 -2.91
N ALA A 50 -4.75 -5.14 -3.97
CA ALA A 50 -4.39 -5.59 -5.32
C ALA A 50 -3.82 -4.44 -6.14
N VAL A 51 -3.19 -4.79 -7.27
CA VAL A 51 -2.81 -3.86 -8.32
C VAL A 51 -3.38 -4.34 -9.63
N HIS A 52 -3.86 -3.41 -10.44
CA HIS A 52 -4.52 -3.67 -11.72
C HIS A 52 -3.75 -2.97 -12.83
N ALA A 53 -3.45 -3.69 -13.89
CA ALA A 53 -2.79 -3.09 -15.04
C ALA A 53 -3.67 -2.01 -15.68
N VAL A 54 -3.04 -0.95 -16.13
CA VAL A 54 -3.68 0.08 -16.94
C VAL A 54 -4.30 -0.56 -18.18
N VAL A 55 -5.55 -0.26 -18.42
CA VAL A 55 -6.25 -0.71 -19.62
C VAL A 55 -6.29 0.44 -20.61
N GLU A 56 -6.00 0.16 -21.89
CA GLU A 56 -6.07 1.16 -22.95
C GLU A 56 -7.46 1.82 -22.95
N GLY A 57 -7.49 3.14 -23.00
CA GLY A 57 -8.73 3.92 -22.96
C GLY A 57 -9.20 4.26 -21.55
N HIS A 58 -8.59 3.70 -20.51
CA HIS A 58 -8.86 4.10 -19.13
C HIS A 58 -7.81 5.11 -18.66
N PRO A 59 -8.22 6.28 -18.22
CA PRO A 59 -7.27 7.23 -17.65
C PRO A 59 -6.75 6.68 -16.32
N VAL A 60 -5.43 6.52 -16.24
CA VAL A 60 -4.79 6.23 -14.96
C VAL A 60 -4.48 7.54 -14.30
N GLN A 61 -5.08 7.74 -13.15
CA GLN A 61 -4.75 8.88 -12.32
C GLN A 61 -4.10 8.38 -11.04
N PRO A 62 -2.82 8.68 -10.84
CA PRO A 62 -2.21 8.44 -9.53
C PRO A 62 -2.88 9.34 -8.50
N GLY A 63 -3.19 8.79 -7.35
CA GLY A 63 -3.85 9.52 -6.29
C GLY A 63 -5.29 9.08 -6.08
N GLY A 64 -6.02 9.82 -5.27
CA GLY A 64 -7.41 9.54 -4.91
C GLY A 64 -7.52 8.78 -3.60
N GLY A 65 -7.06 7.55 -3.55
CA GLY A 65 -7.02 6.78 -2.30
C GLY A 65 -5.66 6.82 -1.63
N THR A 66 -5.62 6.48 -0.35
CA THR A 66 -4.36 6.25 0.37
C THR A 66 -4.51 4.92 1.11
N ALA A 67 -3.67 3.95 0.76
CA ALA A 67 -3.61 2.69 1.49
C ALA A 67 -2.80 2.89 2.76
N VAL A 68 -3.35 2.52 3.89
CA VAL A 68 -2.70 2.67 5.19
C VAL A 68 -2.46 1.28 5.76
N PHE A 69 -1.19 0.95 6.00
CA PHE A 69 -0.80 -0.34 6.57
C PHE A 69 -0.38 -0.16 8.02
N GLU A 70 -0.95 -0.97 8.89
CA GLU A 70 -0.58 -0.92 10.30
C GLU A 70 0.76 -1.60 10.53
N VAL A 71 1.61 -0.96 11.34
CA VAL A 71 2.91 -1.50 11.76
C VAL A 71 3.01 -1.43 13.28
N ALA A 72 3.86 -2.28 13.85
CA ALA A 72 4.07 -2.29 15.30
C ALA A 72 4.89 -1.07 15.74
N ASP A 73 5.85 -0.64 14.91
CA ASP A 73 6.78 0.43 15.23
C ASP A 73 7.08 1.22 13.95
N VAL A 74 6.60 2.45 13.90
CA VAL A 74 6.76 3.30 12.72
C VAL A 74 8.23 3.66 12.45
N ASP A 75 9.01 3.88 13.50
CA ASP A 75 10.44 4.23 13.32
C ASP A 75 11.22 3.06 12.74
N GLU A 76 10.96 1.85 13.22
CA GLU A 76 11.59 0.65 12.70
C GLU A 76 11.16 0.36 11.26
N ALA A 77 9.86 0.47 10.98
CA ALA A 77 9.33 0.28 9.63
C ALA A 77 9.96 1.28 8.66
N ARG A 78 10.08 2.53 9.09
CA ARG A 78 10.69 3.58 8.29
C ARG A 78 12.15 3.26 7.96
N ARG A 79 12.94 2.88 8.97
CA ARG A 79 14.35 2.50 8.74
C ARG A 79 14.49 1.34 7.77
N THR A 80 13.65 0.32 7.94
CA THR A 80 13.66 -0.85 7.06
C THR A 80 13.33 -0.47 5.62
N LEU A 81 12.29 0.32 5.42
CA LEU A 81 11.85 0.72 4.09
C LEU A 81 12.85 1.69 3.43
N GLU A 82 13.44 2.61 4.21
CA GLU A 82 14.48 3.49 3.68
C GLU A 82 15.69 2.69 3.23
N GLY A 83 16.05 1.63 3.94
CA GLY A 83 17.11 0.71 3.53
C GLY A 83 16.81 -0.04 2.26
N ARG A 84 15.55 -0.10 1.84
CA ARG A 84 15.10 -0.71 0.58
C ARG A 84 14.80 0.32 -0.50
N GLY A 85 15.20 1.57 -0.29
CA GLY A 85 15.11 2.62 -1.30
C GLY A 85 13.87 3.49 -1.23
N VAL A 86 13.04 3.36 -0.19
CA VAL A 86 11.84 4.20 -0.04
C VAL A 86 12.26 5.57 0.46
N GLU A 87 11.70 6.61 -0.16
CA GLU A 87 11.82 7.99 0.32
C GLU A 87 10.52 8.37 1.00
N PHE A 88 10.60 8.76 2.27
CA PHE A 88 9.44 9.19 3.03
C PHE A 88 9.21 10.69 2.86
N GLY A 89 7.94 11.06 2.72
CA GLY A 89 7.51 12.45 2.70
C GLY A 89 6.95 12.87 4.06
N HIS A 90 5.69 13.30 4.06
CA HIS A 90 5.04 13.79 5.27
C HIS A 90 4.93 12.71 6.34
N SER A 91 5.29 13.07 7.57
CA SER A 91 5.05 12.23 8.73
C SER A 91 4.52 13.10 9.87
N ALA A 92 3.74 12.51 10.76
CA ALA A 92 3.15 13.25 11.87
C ALA A 92 2.84 12.33 13.04
N GLU A 93 2.69 12.95 14.21
CA GLU A 93 2.19 12.31 15.41
C GLU A 93 0.89 12.98 15.83
N ILE A 94 -0.12 12.16 16.10
CA ILE A 94 -1.36 12.60 16.70
C ILE A 94 -1.26 12.20 18.17
N ALA A 95 -1.03 13.19 19.03
CA ALA A 95 -0.72 12.93 20.44
C ALA A 95 -1.74 12.00 21.11
N GLY A 96 -1.22 10.92 21.72
CA GLY A 96 -2.05 9.94 22.43
C GLY A 96 -2.83 8.98 21.52
N TYR A 97 -2.69 9.10 20.19
CA TYR A 97 -3.48 8.30 19.26
C TYR A 97 -2.62 7.46 18.30
N ALA A 98 -1.82 8.11 17.45
CA ALA A 98 -1.07 7.40 16.41
C ALA A 98 0.11 8.21 15.89
N ARG A 99 1.05 7.51 15.27
CA ARG A 99 2.12 8.12 14.46
C ARG A 99 2.08 7.48 13.08
N TYR A 100 2.30 8.26 12.04
CA TYR A 100 2.30 7.74 10.68
C TYR A 100 3.36 8.41 9.81
N ALA A 101 3.73 7.74 8.73
CA ALA A 101 4.67 8.25 7.75
C ALA A 101 4.18 7.89 6.34
N THR A 102 4.42 8.77 5.39
CA THR A 102 3.85 8.70 4.04
C THR A 102 4.93 8.48 3.00
N PHE A 103 4.67 7.61 2.04
CA PHE A 103 5.54 7.38 0.88
C PHE A 103 4.68 7.03 -0.33
N HIS A 104 5.33 6.70 -1.45
CA HIS A 104 4.62 6.42 -2.69
C HIS A 104 5.13 5.13 -3.31
N ASP A 105 4.25 4.45 -4.06
CA ASP A 105 4.66 3.31 -4.87
C ASP A 105 5.28 3.80 -6.19
N PRO A 106 5.77 2.89 -7.06
CA PRO A 106 6.40 3.30 -8.32
C PRO A 106 5.50 4.10 -9.27
N ASP A 107 4.19 3.97 -9.15
CA ASP A 107 3.23 4.71 -9.96
C ASP A 107 2.80 6.03 -9.32
N GLY A 108 3.32 6.36 -8.15
CA GLY A 108 2.97 7.58 -7.44
C GLY A 108 1.73 7.45 -6.55
N ASN A 109 1.21 6.24 -6.36
CA ASN A 109 0.11 6.02 -5.44
C ASN A 109 0.56 6.25 -4.00
N THR A 110 -0.25 6.96 -3.22
CA THR A 110 0.09 7.31 -1.85
C THR A 110 -0.11 6.13 -0.90
N ILE A 111 0.88 5.89 -0.06
CA ILE A 111 0.86 4.83 0.94
C ILE A 111 1.28 5.43 2.28
N GLN A 112 0.67 4.93 3.35
CA GLN A 112 1.10 5.29 4.71
C GLN A 112 1.32 4.03 5.54
N VAL A 113 2.26 4.12 6.48
CA VAL A 113 2.38 3.17 7.57
C VAL A 113 1.96 3.88 8.85
N ILE A 114 1.22 3.18 9.71
CA ILE A 114 0.66 3.76 10.93
C ILE A 114 0.90 2.86 12.13
N GLU A 115 1.27 3.48 13.25
CA GLU A 115 1.41 2.82 14.54
C GLU A 115 0.42 3.49 15.50
N TYR A 116 -0.47 2.73 16.09
CA TYR A 116 -1.40 3.24 17.09
C TYR A 116 -0.77 3.22 18.47
N ALA A 117 -1.08 4.23 19.29
CA ALA A 117 -0.55 4.34 20.65
C ALA A 117 -1.06 3.22 21.55
N SER A 118 -2.23 2.67 21.23
CA SER A 118 -2.81 1.54 21.95
C SER A 118 -3.67 0.74 20.97
N ASN A 119 -4.08 -0.46 21.37
CA ASN A 119 -4.97 -1.28 20.54
C ASN A 119 -6.28 -0.54 20.30
N ARG A 120 -6.68 -0.51 19.03
CA ARG A 120 -7.96 0.04 18.62
C ARG A 120 -9.08 -0.92 18.89
#